data_470b3d016471d84d19a1de6cfbdd6d9c
#
_entry.id   470b3d016471d84d19a1de6cfbdd6d9c
#
_cell.length_a   1.000
_cell.length_b   1.000
_cell.length_c   1.000
_cell.angle_alpha   90.00
_cell.angle_beta   90.00
_cell.angle_gamma   90.00
#
_symmetry.space_group_name_H-M   'P 1'
#
loop_
_entity.id
_entity.type
_entity.pdbx_description
1 polymer ?
#
loop_
_entity_poly.entity_id
_entity_poly.type
_entity_poly.pdbx_seq_one_letter_code
_entity_poly.pdbx_strand_id
1 'polypeptide(L)'
;MFESIFTQHPEAEKPAPLRPRKGVIIGAGQVGLACAYSILIQDCFDELILQDINQDKAEGEVMDLIHGMPFIAPTALKAGTVADAGEAADLVIITAGAAQKSGESRLNLVERNIAIFKSILSDVVRHCPDAILLIVSNPVDIMTYATLKITGFPSSRVIGSGTVLDTARFRYQLAQRMQVDPRSVHAYIIGEHGDSEVALWSTANIGGRRLIENSWESLSTFDQEELSSIFNQVKNAAYEIIQRKR
;
A
#
# COMPACT_ATOMS: atom_id res chain seq x y z
N MET A 1 6.03 30.66 -32.62
CA MET A 1 6.48 30.41 -31.25
C MET A 1 5.61 29.38 -30.52
N PHE A 2 4.44 28.98 -31.06
CA PHE A 2 3.59 27.93 -30.45
C PHE A 2 3.75 26.55 -31.11
N GLU A 3 4.31 26.45 -32.31
CA GLU A 3 4.50 25.15 -33.00
C GLU A 3 5.53 24.23 -32.32
N SER A 4 6.41 24.76 -31.48
CA SER A 4 7.40 23.95 -30.74
C SER A 4 6.84 23.30 -29.47
N ILE A 5 5.60 23.61 -29.08
CA ILE A 5 4.95 23.02 -27.90
C ILE A 5 4.23 21.72 -28.27
N PHE A 6 3.85 21.57 -29.54
CA PHE A 6 3.27 20.36 -30.08
C PHE A 6 4.36 19.60 -30.85
N THR A 7 5.26 18.93 -30.14
CA THR A 7 6.06 17.87 -30.76
C THR A 7 5.06 16.88 -31.33
N GLN A 8 5.12 16.68 -32.68
CA GLN A 8 4.43 15.53 -33.27
C GLN A 8 4.92 14.31 -32.52
N HIS A 9 4.03 13.66 -31.77
CA HIS A 9 4.36 12.35 -31.23
C HIS A 9 4.78 11.49 -32.42
N PRO A 10 5.94 10.80 -32.35
CA PRO A 10 6.26 9.76 -33.32
C PRO A 10 5.02 8.88 -33.43
N GLU A 11 4.65 8.51 -34.65
CA GLU A 11 3.42 7.76 -35.01
C GLU A 11 2.95 6.91 -33.84
N ALA A 12 1.76 7.20 -33.33
CA ALA A 12 1.26 6.55 -32.14
C ALA A 12 1.37 5.04 -32.39
N GLU A 13 2.26 4.39 -31.66
CA GLU A 13 2.34 2.93 -31.67
C GLU A 13 0.91 2.42 -31.56
N LYS A 14 0.53 1.50 -32.44
CA LYS A 14 -0.81 0.90 -32.37
C LYS A 14 -1.04 0.49 -30.92
N PRO A 15 -2.15 0.91 -30.30
CA PRO A 15 -2.38 0.57 -28.91
C PRO A 15 -2.21 -0.93 -28.76
N ALA A 16 -1.38 -1.34 -27.79
CA ALA A 16 -1.21 -2.75 -27.51
C ALA A 16 -2.60 -3.40 -27.31
N PRO A 17 -2.81 -4.61 -27.80
CA PRO A 17 -4.09 -5.27 -27.62
C PRO A 17 -4.46 -5.23 -26.15
N LEU A 18 -5.71 -4.83 -25.85
CA LEU A 18 -6.23 -4.82 -24.48
C LEU A 18 -6.12 -6.24 -23.92
N ARG A 19 -5.26 -6.39 -22.91
CA ARG A 19 -5.13 -7.63 -22.16
C ARG A 19 -5.78 -7.45 -20.79
N PRO A 20 -6.26 -8.53 -20.16
CA PRO A 20 -6.79 -8.46 -18.82
C PRO A 20 -5.76 -7.88 -17.85
N ARG A 21 -6.20 -6.96 -16.98
CA ARG A 21 -5.39 -6.47 -15.85
C ARG A 21 -5.30 -7.58 -14.80
N LYS A 22 -4.10 -7.98 -14.44
CA LYS A 22 -3.88 -9.10 -13.52
C LYS A 22 -3.18 -8.68 -12.25
N GLY A 23 -3.79 -9.02 -11.11
CA GLY A 23 -3.23 -8.84 -9.79
C GLY A 23 -2.95 -10.16 -9.09
N VAL A 24 -1.92 -10.18 -8.24
CA VAL A 24 -1.63 -11.28 -7.32
C VAL A 24 -1.51 -10.71 -5.92
N ILE A 25 -2.17 -11.31 -4.95
CA ILE A 25 -1.99 -11.04 -3.52
C ILE A 25 -1.34 -12.24 -2.88
N ILE A 26 -0.17 -12.05 -2.28
CA ILE A 26 0.55 -13.07 -1.53
C ILE A 26 0.35 -12.84 -0.04
N GLY A 27 -0.42 -13.73 0.58
CA GLY A 27 -0.82 -13.69 1.99
C GLY A 27 -2.33 -13.50 2.15
N ALA A 28 -3.07 -14.56 2.49
CA ALA A 28 -4.50 -14.54 2.81
C ALA A 28 -4.75 -14.26 4.30
N GLY A 29 -3.96 -13.33 4.88
CA GLY A 29 -4.19 -12.79 6.21
C GLY A 29 -5.21 -11.64 6.18
N GLN A 30 -5.48 -11.04 7.35
CA GLN A 30 -6.45 -9.94 7.46
C GLN A 30 -6.17 -8.78 6.50
N VAL A 31 -4.90 -8.43 6.29
CA VAL A 31 -4.50 -7.35 5.39
C VAL A 31 -4.70 -7.75 3.94
N GLY A 32 -4.25 -8.95 3.54
CA GLY A 32 -4.41 -9.45 2.18
C GLY A 32 -5.88 -9.58 1.78
N LEU A 33 -6.72 -10.08 2.68
CA LEU A 33 -8.17 -10.17 2.45
C LEU A 33 -8.84 -8.81 2.35
N ALA A 34 -8.46 -7.85 3.21
CA ALA A 34 -8.95 -6.47 3.10
C ALA A 34 -8.54 -5.82 1.77
N CYS A 35 -7.32 -6.08 1.30
CA CYS A 35 -6.86 -5.66 -0.04
C CYS A 35 -7.70 -6.32 -1.13
N ALA A 36 -7.89 -7.65 -1.08
CA ALA A 36 -8.67 -8.38 -2.07
C ALA A 36 -10.10 -7.83 -2.16
N TYR A 37 -10.77 -7.68 -1.02
CA TYR A 37 -12.12 -7.15 -0.95
C TYR A 37 -12.23 -5.73 -1.52
N SER A 38 -11.29 -4.84 -1.16
CA SER A 38 -11.26 -3.47 -1.66
C SER A 38 -11.00 -3.40 -3.17
N ILE A 39 -10.10 -4.24 -3.67
CA ILE A 39 -9.75 -4.36 -5.10
C ILE A 39 -10.96 -4.81 -5.93
N LEU A 40 -11.68 -5.81 -5.43
CA LEU A 40 -12.89 -6.34 -6.08
C LEU A 40 -13.99 -5.27 -6.19
N ILE A 41 -14.27 -4.55 -5.09
CA ILE A 41 -15.29 -3.49 -5.09
C ILE A 41 -14.91 -2.34 -6.02
N GLN A 42 -13.61 -2.01 -6.10
CA GLN A 42 -13.12 -0.89 -6.91
C GLN A 42 -12.82 -1.26 -8.37
N ASP A 43 -13.05 -2.51 -8.78
CA ASP A 43 -12.81 -2.99 -10.15
C ASP A 43 -11.38 -2.67 -10.65
N CYS A 44 -10.38 -2.99 -9.80
CA CYS A 44 -8.99 -2.68 -10.15
C CYS A 44 -8.39 -3.67 -11.14
N PHE A 45 -8.81 -4.93 -11.12
CA PHE A 45 -8.31 -6.02 -11.96
C PHE A 45 -9.42 -6.85 -12.58
N ASP A 46 -9.15 -7.38 -13.77
CA ASP A 46 -10.01 -8.33 -14.46
C ASP A 46 -9.76 -9.77 -13.96
N GLU A 47 -8.51 -10.05 -13.52
CA GLU A 47 -8.11 -11.31 -12.91
C GLU A 47 -7.34 -11.04 -11.61
N LEU A 48 -7.72 -11.71 -10.52
CA LEU A 48 -7.07 -11.61 -9.21
C LEU A 48 -6.75 -13.00 -8.67
N ILE A 49 -5.50 -13.20 -8.25
CA ILE A 49 -5.05 -14.44 -7.62
C ILE A 49 -4.75 -14.17 -6.16
N LEU A 50 -5.30 -15.00 -5.29
CA LEU A 50 -4.98 -15.03 -3.87
C LEU A 50 -4.10 -16.24 -3.57
N GLN A 51 -2.89 -15.99 -3.09
CA GLN A 51 -1.91 -17.01 -2.70
C GLN A 51 -1.68 -16.99 -1.20
N ASP A 52 -1.66 -18.14 -0.58
CA ASP A 52 -1.20 -18.32 0.80
C ASP A 52 -0.42 -19.64 0.91
N ILE A 53 0.47 -19.74 1.89
CA ILE A 53 1.15 -21.00 2.22
C ILE A 53 0.16 -22.09 2.67
N ASN A 54 -0.94 -21.67 3.27
CA ASN A 54 -2.09 -22.53 3.56
C ASN A 54 -3.08 -22.42 2.40
N GLN A 55 -2.98 -23.35 1.46
CA GLN A 55 -3.81 -23.37 0.26
C GLN A 55 -5.29 -23.55 0.59
N ASP A 56 -5.65 -24.44 1.52
CA ASP A 56 -7.04 -24.66 1.93
C ASP A 56 -7.67 -23.36 2.46
N LYS A 57 -6.90 -22.58 3.21
CA LYS A 57 -7.34 -21.28 3.66
C LYS A 57 -7.58 -20.32 2.49
N ALA A 58 -6.64 -20.21 1.57
CA ALA A 58 -6.79 -19.34 0.39
C ALA A 58 -8.03 -19.73 -0.44
N GLU A 59 -8.26 -21.02 -0.63
CA GLU A 59 -9.43 -21.54 -1.33
C GLU A 59 -10.73 -21.18 -0.60
N GLY A 60 -10.79 -21.37 0.73
CA GLY A 60 -11.95 -21.00 1.54
C GLY A 60 -12.28 -19.51 1.47
N GLU A 61 -11.27 -18.65 1.58
CA GLU A 61 -11.44 -17.19 1.47
C GLU A 61 -11.90 -16.77 0.07
N VAL A 62 -11.36 -17.40 -0.97
CA VAL A 62 -11.80 -17.17 -2.36
C VAL A 62 -13.25 -17.60 -2.56
N MET A 63 -13.67 -18.75 -2.01
CA MET A 63 -15.06 -19.19 -2.07
C MET A 63 -16.00 -18.17 -1.42
N ASP A 64 -15.63 -17.60 -0.28
CA ASP A 64 -16.43 -16.58 0.41
C ASP A 64 -16.51 -15.29 -0.42
N LEU A 65 -15.40 -14.81 -0.94
CA LEU A 65 -15.35 -13.60 -1.78
C LEU A 65 -16.14 -13.74 -3.09
N ILE A 66 -16.12 -14.92 -3.74
CA ILE A 66 -16.87 -15.20 -4.98
C ILE A 66 -18.38 -15.08 -4.75
N HIS A 67 -18.88 -15.39 -3.59
CA HIS A 67 -20.31 -15.23 -3.29
C HIS A 67 -20.77 -13.77 -3.32
N GLY A 68 -19.86 -12.80 -3.24
CA GLY A 68 -20.14 -11.38 -3.43
C GLY A 68 -20.16 -10.90 -4.89
N MET A 69 -19.68 -11.71 -5.85
CA MET A 69 -19.56 -11.31 -7.26
C MET A 69 -20.87 -10.82 -7.93
N PRO A 70 -22.08 -11.31 -7.57
CA PRO A 70 -23.31 -10.77 -8.13
C PRO A 70 -23.56 -9.28 -7.86
N PHE A 71 -22.83 -8.68 -6.91
CA PHE A 71 -23.01 -7.30 -6.46
C PHE A 71 -21.92 -6.33 -6.92
N ILE A 72 -20.92 -6.79 -7.66
CA ILE A 72 -19.76 -6.02 -8.11
C ILE A 72 -19.47 -6.27 -9.59
N ALA A 73 -18.52 -5.53 -10.16
CA ALA A 73 -18.03 -5.80 -11.50
C ALA A 73 -17.41 -7.21 -11.60
N PRO A 74 -17.57 -7.90 -12.73
CA PRO A 74 -17.06 -9.26 -12.90
C PRO A 74 -15.54 -9.28 -12.87
N THR A 75 -14.97 -10.02 -11.92
CA THR A 75 -13.54 -10.29 -11.79
C THR A 75 -13.31 -11.80 -11.69
N ALA A 76 -12.36 -12.33 -12.44
CA ALA A 76 -11.94 -13.72 -12.30
C ALA A 76 -11.05 -13.86 -11.05
N LEU A 77 -11.64 -14.25 -9.92
CA LEU A 77 -10.93 -14.49 -8.66
C LEU A 77 -10.64 -15.97 -8.48
N LYS A 78 -9.40 -16.33 -8.14
CA LYS A 78 -9.02 -17.73 -7.84
C LYS A 78 -7.95 -17.81 -6.74
N ALA A 79 -7.97 -18.89 -5.98
CA ALA A 79 -6.84 -19.31 -5.18
C ALA A 79 -5.78 -19.94 -6.11
N GLY A 80 -4.50 -19.64 -5.86
CA GLY A 80 -3.43 -20.15 -6.71
C GLY A 80 -2.08 -19.59 -6.30
N THR A 81 -1.14 -19.64 -7.22
CA THR A 81 0.25 -19.18 -7.06
C THR A 81 0.60 -18.08 -8.05
N VAL A 82 1.72 -17.42 -7.87
CA VAL A 82 2.24 -16.45 -8.84
C VAL A 82 2.44 -17.07 -10.24
N ALA A 83 2.69 -18.38 -10.32
CA ALA A 83 2.83 -19.10 -11.59
C ALA A 83 1.50 -19.12 -12.38
N ASP A 84 0.36 -19.09 -11.69
CA ASP A 84 -0.96 -19.06 -12.32
C ASP A 84 -1.31 -17.72 -12.95
N ALA A 85 -0.66 -16.63 -12.51
CA ALA A 85 -0.76 -15.32 -13.16
C ALA A 85 0.11 -15.25 -14.41
N GLY A 86 1.27 -15.92 -14.38
CA GLY A 86 2.25 -15.93 -15.45
C GLY A 86 2.88 -14.57 -15.72
N GLU A 87 3.55 -14.45 -16.85
CA GLU A 87 4.30 -13.23 -17.24
C GLU A 87 3.41 -11.98 -17.40
N ALA A 88 2.11 -12.16 -17.51
CA ALA A 88 1.16 -11.07 -17.72
C ALA A 88 0.66 -10.40 -16.41
N ALA A 89 1.22 -10.75 -15.24
CA ALA A 89 0.87 -10.07 -13.99
C ALA A 89 1.32 -8.60 -14.02
N ASP A 90 0.40 -7.68 -13.69
CA ASP A 90 0.68 -6.25 -13.62
C ASP A 90 1.20 -5.83 -12.24
N LEU A 91 0.61 -6.42 -11.18
CA LEU A 91 0.91 -6.07 -9.80
C LEU A 91 0.94 -7.32 -8.93
N VAL A 92 2.00 -7.44 -8.13
CA VAL A 92 2.10 -8.43 -7.06
C VAL A 92 2.14 -7.70 -5.72
N ILE A 93 1.13 -7.91 -4.89
CA ILE A 93 0.99 -7.33 -3.55
C ILE A 93 1.45 -8.36 -2.53
N ILE A 94 2.48 -8.03 -1.75
CA ILE A 94 3.03 -8.93 -0.74
C ILE A 94 2.62 -8.45 0.65
N THR A 95 1.66 -9.18 1.22
CA THR A 95 1.18 -8.98 2.60
C THR A 95 1.63 -10.12 3.52
N ALA A 96 2.23 -11.18 2.94
CA ALA A 96 2.74 -12.33 3.67
C ALA A 96 3.91 -11.94 4.56
N GLY A 97 3.92 -12.45 5.77
CA GLY A 97 4.98 -12.22 6.75
C GLY A 97 4.62 -12.83 8.09
N ALA A 98 5.63 -13.08 8.90
CA ALA A 98 5.44 -13.55 10.26
C ALA A 98 5.10 -12.38 11.18
N ALA A 99 4.12 -12.57 12.05
CA ALA A 99 3.88 -11.66 13.15
C ALA A 99 4.97 -11.80 14.23
N GLN A 100 5.28 -10.70 14.92
CA GLN A 100 6.22 -10.70 16.03
C GLN A 100 5.69 -11.58 17.17
N LYS A 101 6.53 -12.48 17.67
CA LYS A 101 6.21 -13.32 18.81
C LYS A 101 6.49 -12.56 20.13
N SER A 102 5.82 -12.97 21.19
CA SER A 102 6.12 -12.42 22.54
C SER A 102 7.58 -12.66 22.91
N GLY A 103 8.30 -11.61 23.30
CA GLY A 103 9.72 -11.68 23.65
C GLY A 103 10.71 -11.75 22.48
N GLU A 104 10.22 -11.75 21.24
CA GLU A 104 11.08 -11.75 20.05
C GLU A 104 11.67 -10.38 19.79
N SER A 105 12.97 -10.34 19.46
CA SER A 105 13.61 -9.09 19.04
C SER A 105 13.14 -8.66 17.64
N ARG A 106 13.17 -7.34 17.36
CA ARG A 106 12.89 -6.81 16.02
C ARG A 106 13.83 -7.40 14.96
N LEU A 107 15.09 -7.66 15.31
CA LEU A 107 16.08 -8.24 14.40
C LEU A 107 15.71 -9.67 13.99
N ASN A 108 15.33 -10.51 14.94
CA ASN A 108 14.91 -11.89 14.65
C ASN A 108 13.66 -11.93 13.76
N LEU A 109 12.72 -10.99 13.97
CA LEU A 109 11.54 -10.85 13.10
C LEU A 109 11.96 -10.49 11.67
N VAL A 110 12.88 -9.54 11.51
CA VAL A 110 13.42 -9.15 10.19
C VAL A 110 14.09 -10.32 9.50
N GLU A 111 14.96 -11.05 10.16
CA GLU A 111 15.65 -12.22 9.59
C GLU A 111 14.66 -13.28 9.12
N ARG A 112 13.64 -13.55 9.93
CA ARG A 112 12.58 -14.51 9.60
C ARG A 112 11.76 -14.06 8.38
N ASN A 113 11.40 -12.79 8.30
CA ASN A 113 10.67 -12.24 7.18
C ASN A 113 11.51 -12.19 5.89
N ILE A 114 12.80 -11.90 5.99
CA ILE A 114 13.71 -11.99 4.85
C ILE A 114 13.79 -13.43 4.31
N ALA A 115 13.82 -14.45 5.17
CA ALA A 115 13.80 -15.84 4.73
C ALA A 115 12.51 -16.20 3.99
N ILE A 116 11.35 -15.75 4.49
CA ILE A 116 10.05 -15.91 3.81
C ILE A 116 10.07 -15.20 2.45
N PHE A 117 10.55 -13.96 2.41
CA PHE A 117 10.62 -13.17 1.17
C PHE A 117 11.54 -13.80 0.13
N LYS A 118 12.68 -14.36 0.51
CA LYS A 118 13.56 -15.07 -0.43
C LYS A 118 12.84 -16.20 -1.14
N SER A 119 12.02 -16.97 -0.43
CA SER A 119 11.21 -18.03 -1.03
C SER A 119 10.15 -17.47 -1.99
N ILE A 120 9.37 -16.47 -1.55
CA ILE A 120 8.32 -15.84 -2.36
C ILE A 120 8.91 -15.18 -3.62
N LEU A 121 9.96 -14.39 -3.44
CA LEU A 121 10.52 -13.57 -4.51
C LEU A 121 11.23 -14.40 -5.60
N SER A 122 11.72 -15.59 -5.28
CA SER A 122 12.28 -16.48 -6.30
C SER A 122 11.23 -16.88 -7.33
N ASP A 123 10.01 -17.18 -6.88
CA ASP A 123 8.90 -17.51 -7.76
C ASP A 123 8.36 -16.27 -8.50
N VAL A 124 8.29 -15.13 -7.81
CA VAL A 124 7.87 -13.85 -8.43
C VAL A 124 8.81 -13.46 -9.57
N VAL A 125 10.12 -13.50 -9.37
CA VAL A 125 11.11 -13.17 -10.42
C VAL A 125 10.99 -14.12 -11.60
N ARG A 126 10.71 -15.39 -11.35
CA ARG A 126 10.61 -16.42 -12.37
C ARG A 126 9.34 -16.31 -13.21
N HIS A 127 8.20 -16.01 -12.56
CA HIS A 127 6.89 -16.11 -13.18
C HIS A 127 6.24 -14.75 -13.49
N CYS A 128 6.67 -13.68 -12.83
CA CYS A 128 6.12 -12.33 -13.00
C CYS A 128 7.24 -11.29 -13.19
N PRO A 129 8.14 -11.49 -14.21
CA PRO A 129 9.36 -10.68 -14.35
C PRO A 129 9.09 -9.20 -14.61
N ASP A 130 7.92 -8.86 -15.13
CA ASP A 130 7.54 -7.49 -15.51
C ASP A 130 6.59 -6.83 -14.54
N ALA A 131 6.15 -7.52 -13.51
CA ALA A 131 5.21 -6.99 -12.52
C ALA A 131 5.79 -5.83 -11.70
N ILE A 132 4.91 -4.94 -11.24
CA ILE A 132 5.19 -4.03 -10.13
C ILE A 132 5.01 -4.81 -8.83
N LEU A 133 5.92 -4.64 -7.88
CA LEU A 133 5.84 -5.25 -6.56
C LEU A 133 5.42 -4.21 -5.54
N LEU A 134 4.29 -4.44 -4.86
CA LEU A 134 3.83 -3.61 -3.74
C LEU A 134 4.05 -4.35 -2.43
N ILE A 135 4.95 -3.84 -1.62
CA ILE A 135 5.31 -4.42 -0.33
C ILE A 135 4.47 -3.77 0.78
N VAL A 136 3.75 -4.62 1.51
CA VAL A 136 2.88 -4.20 2.62
C VAL A 136 3.31 -4.84 3.94
N SER A 137 4.09 -5.92 3.88
CA SER A 137 4.60 -6.65 5.05
C SER A 137 5.57 -5.81 5.87
N ASN A 138 5.39 -5.82 7.19
CA ASN A 138 6.27 -5.09 8.11
C ASN A 138 7.52 -5.90 8.54
N PRO A 139 8.63 -5.18 8.82
CA PRO A 139 8.83 -3.74 8.70
C PRO A 139 9.00 -3.30 7.23
N VAL A 140 8.05 -2.49 6.74
CA VAL A 140 7.84 -2.27 5.31
C VAL A 140 9.05 -1.67 4.58
N ASP A 141 9.74 -0.71 5.17
CA ASP A 141 10.89 -0.06 4.53
C ASP A 141 12.06 -1.03 4.35
N ILE A 142 12.33 -1.84 5.38
CA ILE A 142 13.38 -2.87 5.34
C ILE A 142 13.01 -3.96 4.32
N MET A 143 11.74 -4.40 4.32
CA MET A 143 11.26 -5.44 3.41
C MET A 143 11.24 -4.97 1.97
N THR A 144 10.92 -3.70 1.72
CA THR A 144 11.00 -3.08 0.39
C THR A 144 12.44 -3.03 -0.11
N TYR A 145 13.37 -2.59 0.73
CA TYR A 145 14.79 -2.59 0.39
C TYR A 145 15.34 -4.00 0.14
N ALA A 146 14.98 -4.95 1.01
CA ALA A 146 15.37 -6.36 0.82
C ALA A 146 14.81 -6.93 -0.49
N THR A 147 13.55 -6.63 -0.81
CA THR A 147 12.92 -7.03 -2.08
C THR A 147 13.69 -6.50 -3.28
N LEU A 148 14.03 -5.21 -3.28
CA LEU A 148 14.81 -4.59 -4.34
C LEU A 148 16.17 -5.30 -4.53
N LYS A 149 16.84 -5.65 -3.44
CA LYS A 149 18.14 -6.35 -3.48
C LYS A 149 18.05 -7.80 -3.91
N ILE A 150 17.00 -8.50 -3.51
CA ILE A 150 16.80 -9.92 -3.83
C ILE A 150 16.38 -10.09 -5.29
N THR A 151 15.44 -9.26 -5.78
CA THR A 151 14.88 -9.39 -7.12
C THR A 151 15.77 -8.81 -8.22
N GLY A 152 16.54 -7.77 -7.89
CA GLY A 152 17.26 -6.97 -8.89
C GLY A 152 16.33 -6.15 -9.81
N PHE A 153 15.05 -6.05 -9.49
CA PHE A 153 14.11 -5.23 -10.27
C PHE A 153 14.48 -3.75 -10.22
N PRO A 154 14.12 -2.97 -11.25
CA PRO A 154 14.28 -1.52 -11.20
C PRO A 154 13.54 -0.93 -9.99
N SER A 155 14.10 0.10 -9.37
CA SER A 155 13.49 0.77 -8.20
C SER A 155 12.10 1.34 -8.50
N SER A 156 11.81 1.67 -9.75
CA SER A 156 10.48 2.11 -10.20
C SER A 156 9.41 1.02 -10.15
N ARG A 157 9.80 -0.26 -10.00
CA ARG A 157 8.88 -1.40 -9.93
C ARG A 157 8.82 -2.08 -8.56
N VAL A 158 9.52 -1.56 -7.55
CA VAL A 158 9.46 -2.07 -6.18
C VAL A 158 9.04 -0.95 -5.25
N ILE A 159 7.81 -1.02 -4.78
CA ILE A 159 7.13 0.04 -4.03
C ILE A 159 6.76 -0.49 -2.67
N GLY A 160 7.12 0.22 -1.60
CA GLY A 160 6.60 -0.01 -0.26
C GLY A 160 5.33 0.80 -0.03
N SER A 161 4.38 0.27 0.73
CA SER A 161 3.21 1.05 1.17
C SER A 161 3.61 2.23 2.06
N GLY A 162 4.75 2.14 2.72
CA GLY A 162 5.36 3.23 3.49
C GLY A 162 4.39 3.91 4.43
N THR A 163 4.41 5.22 4.43
CA THR A 163 3.60 6.08 5.30
C THR A 163 2.23 6.47 4.71
N VAL A 164 1.72 5.73 3.72
CA VAL A 164 0.39 6.01 3.12
C VAL A 164 -0.71 5.91 4.16
N LEU A 165 -0.68 4.87 5.01
CA LEU A 165 -1.67 4.69 6.07
C LEU A 165 -1.56 5.78 7.15
N ASP A 166 -0.35 6.15 7.54
CA ASP A 166 -0.11 7.21 8.53
C ASP A 166 -0.55 8.57 7.99
N THR A 167 -0.29 8.81 6.70
CA THR A 167 -0.83 9.98 5.98
C THR A 167 -2.35 10.00 6.00
N ALA A 168 -3.01 8.87 5.77
CA ALA A 168 -4.47 8.79 5.83
C ALA A 168 -5.01 9.09 7.23
N ARG A 169 -4.36 8.57 8.28
CA ARG A 169 -4.66 8.87 9.68
C ARG A 169 -4.49 10.34 9.99
N PHE A 170 -3.39 10.92 9.53
CA PHE A 170 -3.07 12.33 9.72
C PHE A 170 -4.13 13.24 9.08
N ARG A 171 -4.48 12.97 7.83
CA ARG A 171 -5.57 13.69 7.14
C ARG A 171 -6.90 13.56 7.87
N TYR A 172 -7.22 12.37 8.36
CA TYR A 172 -8.44 12.14 9.11
C TYR A 172 -8.47 12.95 10.41
N GLN A 173 -7.39 12.95 11.20
CA GLN A 173 -7.31 13.71 12.45
C GLN A 173 -7.45 15.21 12.20
N LEU A 174 -6.77 15.74 11.19
CA LEU A 174 -6.89 17.16 10.80
C LEU A 174 -8.31 17.49 10.34
N ALA A 175 -8.92 16.62 9.54
CA ALA A 175 -10.29 16.80 9.06
C ALA A 175 -11.30 16.84 10.21
N GLN A 176 -11.17 15.92 11.17
CA GLN A 176 -12.02 15.92 12.36
C GLN A 176 -11.87 17.21 13.18
N ARG A 177 -10.62 17.65 13.39
CA ARG A 177 -10.33 18.88 14.13
C ARG A 177 -10.89 20.13 13.44
N MET A 178 -10.82 20.18 12.11
CA MET A 178 -11.26 21.32 11.31
C MET A 178 -12.72 21.22 10.84
N GLN A 179 -13.38 20.09 11.12
CA GLN A 179 -14.76 19.81 10.68
C GLN A 179 -14.93 19.92 9.15
N VAL A 180 -13.98 19.36 8.41
CA VAL A 180 -13.99 19.31 6.93
C VAL A 180 -13.92 17.88 6.43
N ASP A 181 -14.21 17.69 5.14
CA ASP A 181 -14.03 16.39 4.49
C ASP A 181 -12.53 16.03 4.43
N PRO A 182 -12.10 14.82 4.83
CA PRO A 182 -10.71 14.39 4.76
C PRO A 182 -10.09 14.47 3.35
N ARG A 183 -10.91 14.40 2.30
CA ARG A 183 -10.47 14.54 0.90
C ARG A 183 -9.99 15.95 0.58
N SER A 184 -10.45 16.95 1.33
CA SER A 184 -10.00 18.35 1.19
C SER A 184 -8.71 18.66 1.94
N VAL A 185 -8.19 17.71 2.74
CA VAL A 185 -6.97 17.87 3.52
C VAL A 185 -5.78 17.34 2.71
N HIS A 186 -4.80 18.20 2.47
CA HIS A 186 -3.54 17.86 1.83
C HIS A 186 -2.41 17.95 2.86
N ALA A 187 -2.11 16.84 3.48
CA ALA A 187 -1.10 16.71 4.51
C ALA A 187 -0.44 15.33 4.40
N TYR A 188 0.83 15.21 4.78
CA TYR A 188 1.62 14.00 4.57
C TYR A 188 2.44 13.67 5.80
N ILE A 189 2.54 12.37 6.07
CA ILE A 189 3.59 11.78 6.90
C ILE A 189 4.64 11.26 5.94
N ILE A 190 5.91 11.52 6.22
CA ILE A 190 7.05 11.11 5.41
C ILE A 190 8.12 10.44 6.28
N GLY A 191 9.11 9.84 5.63
CA GLY A 191 10.19 9.11 6.28
C GLY A 191 9.89 7.62 6.41
N GLU A 192 10.43 6.98 7.42
CA GLU A 192 10.20 5.56 7.73
C GLU A 192 8.79 5.36 8.32
N HIS A 193 8.12 4.28 7.93
CA HIS A 193 6.89 3.86 8.62
C HIS A 193 7.22 3.28 10.00
N GLY A 194 7.14 4.11 11.04
CA GLY A 194 7.49 3.75 12.41
C GLY A 194 7.78 4.96 13.28
N ASP A 195 8.58 4.75 14.31
CA ASP A 195 8.81 5.78 15.34
C ASP A 195 9.58 7.02 14.84
N SER A 196 10.27 6.91 13.69
CA SER A 196 11.04 8.02 13.08
C SER A 196 10.27 8.76 11.97
N GLU A 197 8.98 8.47 11.77
CA GLU A 197 8.14 9.19 10.83
C GLU A 197 8.03 10.68 11.17
N VAL A 198 7.78 11.52 10.17
CA VAL A 198 7.73 12.98 10.30
C VAL A 198 6.46 13.54 9.66
N ALA A 199 5.71 14.35 10.42
CA ALA A 199 4.59 15.12 9.87
C ALA A 199 5.10 16.34 9.10
N LEU A 200 4.75 16.41 7.81
CA LEU A 200 5.18 17.50 6.93
C LEU A 200 4.23 18.71 7.07
N TRP A 201 4.33 19.41 8.19
CA TRP A 201 3.48 20.54 8.53
C TRP A 201 3.61 21.72 7.56
N SER A 202 4.81 21.97 7.04
CA SER A 202 5.11 23.13 6.19
C SER A 202 4.31 23.18 4.89
N THR A 203 3.83 22.02 4.41
CA THR A 203 3.02 21.91 3.19
C THR A 203 1.56 21.58 3.48
N ALA A 204 1.22 21.32 4.75
CA ALA A 204 -0.12 20.94 5.13
C ALA A 204 -1.12 22.08 4.83
N ASN A 205 -2.18 21.74 4.09
CA ASN A 205 -3.19 22.71 3.68
C ASN A 205 -4.58 22.08 3.56
N ILE A 206 -5.61 22.92 3.62
CA ILE A 206 -7.00 22.56 3.38
C ILE A 206 -7.54 23.47 2.26
N GLY A 207 -7.92 22.86 1.15
CA GLY A 207 -8.40 23.60 -0.01
C GLY A 207 -7.41 24.65 -0.54
N GLY A 208 -6.11 24.37 -0.42
CA GLY A 208 -5.02 25.27 -0.83
C GLY A 208 -4.58 26.28 0.23
N ARG A 209 -5.35 26.44 1.32
CA ARG A 209 -4.96 27.33 2.43
C ARG A 209 -4.05 26.56 3.41
N ARG A 210 -2.85 27.06 3.64
CA ARG A 210 -1.90 26.45 4.57
C ARG A 210 -2.41 26.46 6.00
N LEU A 211 -2.14 25.40 6.75
CA LEU A 211 -2.49 25.29 8.16
C LEU A 211 -1.57 26.10 9.07
N ILE A 212 -0.31 26.23 8.66
CA ILE A 212 0.72 27.00 9.35
C ILE A 212 1.21 28.07 8.38
N GLU A 213 0.87 29.32 8.62
CA GLU A 213 1.40 30.46 7.88
C GLU A 213 2.29 31.31 8.80
N ASN A 214 3.46 31.70 8.31
CA ASN A 214 4.39 32.57 9.02
C ASN A 214 4.03 34.07 8.81
N SER A 215 2.79 34.40 8.46
CA SER A 215 2.39 35.80 8.20
C SER A 215 1.76 36.44 9.42
N TRP A 216 1.95 37.75 9.55
CA TRP A 216 1.51 38.59 10.67
C TRP A 216 -0.01 38.61 10.90
N GLU A 217 -0.79 38.13 9.96
CA GLU A 217 -2.25 38.06 9.99
C GLU A 217 -2.79 36.64 10.08
N SER A 218 -1.93 35.64 10.28
CA SER A 218 -2.38 34.25 10.32
C SER A 218 -3.02 33.97 11.67
N LEU A 219 -4.30 33.70 11.63
CA LEU A 219 -4.94 32.85 12.59
C LEU A 219 -4.30 31.46 12.48
N SER A 220 -3.16 31.26 13.12
CA SER A 220 -2.65 29.91 13.37
C SER A 220 -3.72 29.19 14.17
N THR A 221 -4.49 28.35 13.50
CA THR A 221 -5.62 27.61 14.09
C THR A 221 -5.14 26.55 15.08
N PHE A 222 -3.83 26.34 15.14
CA PHE A 222 -3.19 25.31 15.96
C PHE A 222 -2.03 25.90 16.77
N ASP A 223 -1.96 25.56 18.04
CA ASP A 223 -0.76 25.76 18.84
C ASP A 223 0.19 24.54 18.74
N GLN A 224 1.40 24.67 19.26
CA GLN A 224 2.43 23.63 19.20
C GLN A 224 2.05 22.35 19.97
N GLU A 225 1.30 22.50 21.04
CA GLU A 225 0.83 21.39 21.85
C GLU A 225 -0.21 20.56 21.08
N GLU A 226 -1.14 21.23 20.42
CA GLU A 226 -2.15 20.61 19.61
C GLU A 226 -1.54 19.88 18.38
N LEU A 227 -0.59 20.50 17.67
CA LEU A 227 0.13 19.87 16.57
C LEU A 227 0.86 18.59 17.03
N SER A 228 1.51 18.68 18.18
CA SER A 228 2.20 17.54 18.78
C SER A 228 1.23 16.43 19.20
N SER A 229 0.08 16.78 19.74
CA SER A 229 -0.97 15.85 20.13
C SER A 229 -1.53 15.10 18.93
N ILE A 230 -1.86 15.80 17.85
CA ILE A 230 -2.35 15.19 16.59
C ILE A 230 -1.32 14.20 16.03
N PHE A 231 -0.05 14.61 15.96
CA PHE A 231 1.00 13.74 15.44
C PHE A 231 1.22 12.50 16.32
N ASN A 232 1.22 12.66 17.64
CA ASN A 232 1.32 11.53 18.56
C ASN A 232 0.15 10.55 18.43
N GLN A 233 -1.07 11.03 18.18
CA GLN A 233 -2.21 10.15 17.90
C GLN A 233 -2.00 9.34 16.61
N VAL A 234 -1.41 9.93 15.57
CA VAL A 234 -1.08 9.21 14.32
C VAL A 234 -0.07 8.11 14.59
N LYS A 235 1.06 8.43 15.24
CA LYS A 235 2.13 7.46 15.58
C LYS A 235 1.63 6.30 16.43
N ASN A 236 0.79 6.57 17.40
CA ASN A 236 0.33 5.56 18.35
C ASN A 236 -0.93 4.80 17.88
N ALA A 237 -1.56 5.23 16.78
CA ALA A 237 -2.81 4.65 16.30
C ALA A 237 -2.73 3.13 16.07
N ALA A 238 -1.62 2.63 15.53
CA ALA A 238 -1.45 1.19 15.29
C ALA A 238 -1.46 0.39 16.59
N TYR A 239 -0.76 0.86 17.61
CA TYR A 239 -0.70 0.22 18.93
C TYR A 239 -2.08 0.17 19.59
N GLU A 240 -2.80 1.29 19.57
CA GLU A 240 -4.15 1.39 20.13
C GLU A 240 -5.14 0.46 19.40
N ILE A 241 -5.13 0.46 18.07
CA ILE A 241 -6.00 -0.39 17.25
C ILE A 241 -5.74 -1.86 17.55
N ILE A 242 -4.48 -2.29 17.59
CA ILE A 242 -4.10 -3.68 17.87
C ILE A 242 -4.54 -4.07 19.29
N GLN A 243 -4.37 -3.19 20.26
CA GLN A 243 -4.79 -3.45 21.64
C GLN A 243 -6.30 -3.60 21.77
N ARG A 244 -7.07 -2.76 21.06
CA ARG A 244 -8.54 -2.81 21.11
C ARG A 244 -9.15 -3.97 20.31
N LYS A 245 -8.42 -4.54 19.34
CA LYS A 245 -8.87 -5.67 18.52
C LYS A 245 -8.52 -7.04 19.10
N ARG A 246 -7.79 -7.08 20.24
CA ARG A 246 -7.51 -8.31 21.00
C ARG A 246 -8.63 -8.56 21.98
#